data_718c1a07d440f3bda8dfe19d6ec7466d
#
_entry.id   718c1a07d440f3bda8dfe19d6ec7466d
#
_cell.length_a   1.000
_cell.length_b   1.000
_cell.length_c   1.000
_cell.angle_alpha   90.00
_cell.angle_beta   90.00
_cell.angle_gamma   90.00
#
_symmetry.space_group_name_H-M   'P 1'
#
loop_
_entity.id
_entity.type
_entity.pdbx_description
1 polymer ?
#
loop_
_entity_poly.entity_id
_entity_poly.type
_entity_poly.pdbx_seq_one_letter_code
_entity_poly.pdbx_strand_id
1 'polypeptide(L)'
;GKGARFGLPEIAYAMAGASGTARLSLQIPSIWANWIALTGEKITADQALQYHLINEVVPDDKVFGRALEVANMISSHPLIAIQTEMECLQRCPEMTLKEATSLTRKLYDRQLKVYHQDPDAKAGIDHIKGK
;
A
#
# COMPACT_ATOMS: atom_id res chain seq x y z
N GLY A 1 4.73 -10.96 10.36
CA GLY A 1 4.63 -11.84 11.52
C GLY A 1 4.90 -11.11 12.83
N LYS A 2 4.44 -11.67 13.93
CA LYS A 2 4.59 -11.07 15.27
C LYS A 2 6.06 -10.86 15.68
N GLY A 3 6.96 -11.71 15.21
CA GLY A 3 8.41 -11.63 15.44
C GLY A 3 9.13 -10.56 14.60
N ALA A 4 8.46 -9.95 13.61
CA ALA A 4 9.09 -8.99 12.72
C ALA A 4 9.59 -7.75 13.47
N ARG A 5 10.67 -7.15 12.94
CA ARG A 5 11.27 -5.90 13.43
C ARG A 5 11.51 -4.98 12.24
N PHE A 6 11.26 -3.69 12.43
CA PHE A 6 11.40 -2.64 11.42
C PHE A 6 12.33 -1.56 11.92
N GLY A 7 13.13 -0.96 11.07
CA GLY A 7 14.04 0.11 11.48
C GLY A 7 14.90 0.63 10.35
N LEU A 8 15.57 1.75 10.60
CA LEU A 8 16.57 2.40 9.75
C LEU A 8 17.88 2.51 10.55
N PRO A 9 18.72 1.46 10.57
CA PRO A 9 19.90 1.41 11.42
C PRO A 9 21.08 2.20 10.86
N GLU A 10 20.97 2.85 9.71
CA GLU A 10 22.03 3.52 8.97
C GLU A 10 22.74 4.58 9.80
N ILE A 11 22.01 5.26 10.70
CA ILE A 11 22.58 6.30 11.58
C ILE A 11 23.73 5.76 12.45
N ALA A 12 23.67 4.49 12.86
CA ALA A 12 24.73 3.85 13.63
C ALA A 12 26.01 3.64 12.84
N TYR A 13 25.95 3.73 11.52
CA TYR A 13 27.09 3.59 10.59
C TYR A 13 27.52 4.94 9.99
N ALA A 14 27.14 6.06 10.62
CA ALA A 14 27.37 7.42 10.13
C ALA A 14 26.78 7.69 8.72
N MET A 15 25.67 7.03 8.40
CA MET A 15 24.94 7.18 7.15
C MET A 15 23.51 7.63 7.40
N ALA A 16 22.91 8.30 6.43
CA ALA A 16 21.48 8.58 6.41
C ALA A 16 20.71 7.44 5.73
N GLY A 17 19.46 7.20 6.15
CA GLY A 17 18.59 6.18 5.57
C GLY A 17 18.09 6.48 4.14
N ALA A 18 18.57 7.58 3.53
CA ALA A 18 18.30 7.98 2.15
C ALA A 18 16.83 7.83 1.73
N SER A 19 16.57 6.99 0.72
CA SER A 19 15.20 6.74 0.23
C SER A 19 14.27 6.13 1.28
N GLY A 20 14.80 5.38 2.24
CA GLY A 20 14.04 4.82 3.36
C GLY A 20 13.48 5.92 4.25
N THR A 21 14.30 6.90 4.63
CA THR A 21 13.87 8.06 5.42
C THR A 21 12.81 8.88 4.69
N ALA A 22 13.01 9.17 3.40
CA ALA A 22 12.05 9.93 2.62
C ALA A 22 10.69 9.25 2.54
N ARG A 23 10.65 7.94 2.30
CA ARG A 23 9.40 7.17 2.25
C ARG A 23 8.73 7.07 3.62
N LEU A 24 9.50 6.80 4.67
CA LEU A 24 8.97 6.65 6.02
C LEU A 24 8.25 7.92 6.49
N SER A 25 8.84 9.10 6.23
CA SER A 25 8.26 10.40 6.61
C SER A 25 6.92 10.71 5.91
N LEU A 26 6.64 10.08 4.77
CA LEU A 26 5.37 10.21 4.05
C LEU A 26 4.31 9.18 4.49
N GLN A 27 4.73 8.08 5.11
CA GLN A 27 3.83 6.96 5.43
C GLN A 27 3.31 6.99 6.86
N ILE A 28 4.10 7.50 7.81
CA ILE A 28 3.74 7.50 9.24
C ILE A 28 3.88 8.91 9.84
N PRO A 29 3.26 9.18 11.00
CA PRO A 29 3.43 10.45 11.70
C PRO A 29 4.91 10.79 11.90
N SER A 30 5.26 12.05 11.64
CA SER A 30 6.66 12.54 11.64
C SER A 30 7.41 12.28 12.96
N ILE A 31 6.70 12.28 14.08
CA ILE A 31 7.29 11.98 15.40
C ILE A 31 7.90 10.56 15.41
N TRP A 32 7.22 9.58 14.83
CA TRP A 32 7.70 8.20 14.76
C TRP A 32 8.74 8.00 13.66
N ALA A 33 8.58 8.68 12.52
CA ALA A 33 9.58 8.67 11.47
C ALA A 33 10.92 9.21 11.98
N ASN A 34 10.90 10.34 12.71
CA ASN A 34 12.08 10.93 13.34
C ASN A 34 12.69 9.99 14.39
N TRP A 35 11.87 9.39 15.24
CA TRP A 35 12.35 8.44 16.25
C TRP A 35 13.12 7.30 15.60
N ILE A 36 12.51 6.59 14.65
CA ILE A 36 13.11 5.44 13.96
C ILE A 36 14.40 5.84 13.24
N ALA A 37 14.38 6.96 12.49
CA ALA A 37 15.53 7.38 11.68
C ALA A 37 16.70 7.92 12.52
N LEU A 38 16.43 8.64 13.63
CA LEU A 38 17.47 9.30 14.41
C LEU A 38 18.01 8.44 15.56
N THR A 39 17.22 7.50 16.08
CA THR A 39 17.70 6.56 17.10
C THR A 39 18.33 5.32 16.50
N GLY A 40 17.95 4.94 15.27
CA GLY A 40 18.33 3.67 14.66
C GLY A 40 17.72 2.45 15.35
N GLU A 41 16.81 2.66 16.33
CA GLU A 41 16.14 1.59 17.05
C GLU A 41 15.14 0.84 16.17
N LYS A 42 15.06 -0.46 16.39
CA LYS A 42 14.07 -1.31 15.71
C LYS A 42 12.78 -1.32 16.51
N ILE A 43 11.68 -1.04 15.84
CA ILE A 43 10.33 -1.19 16.40
C ILE A 43 9.79 -2.60 16.20
N THR A 44 8.89 -3.03 17.08
CA THR A 44 8.18 -4.32 16.99
C THR A 44 7.08 -4.29 15.92
N ALA A 45 6.52 -5.45 15.59
CA ALA A 45 5.36 -5.55 14.71
C ALA A 45 4.14 -4.81 15.30
N ASP A 46 3.89 -4.93 16.61
CA ASP A 46 2.79 -4.26 17.27
C ASP A 46 2.95 -2.72 17.24
N GLN A 47 4.18 -2.22 17.44
CA GLN A 47 4.47 -0.79 17.27
C GLN A 47 4.30 -0.33 15.82
N ALA A 48 4.75 -1.13 14.86
CA ALA A 48 4.58 -0.82 13.44
C ALA A 48 3.09 -0.75 13.04
N LEU A 49 2.24 -1.62 13.61
CA LEU A 49 0.79 -1.54 13.46
C LEU A 49 0.22 -0.27 14.11
N GLN A 50 0.63 0.04 15.33
CA GLN A 50 0.21 1.25 16.05
C GLN A 50 0.60 2.54 15.33
N TYR A 51 1.76 2.54 14.65
CA TYR A 51 2.26 3.68 13.88
C TYR A 51 1.71 3.73 12.45
N HIS A 52 0.82 2.82 12.09
CA HIS A 52 0.21 2.70 10.77
C HIS A 52 1.20 2.37 9.63
N LEU A 53 2.32 1.73 9.95
CA LEU A 53 3.31 1.28 8.96
C LEU A 53 2.90 -0.03 8.28
N ILE A 54 2.11 -0.86 8.97
CA ILE A 54 1.59 -2.14 8.48
C ILE A 54 0.10 -2.26 8.76
N ASN A 55 -0.58 -3.16 8.04
CA ASN A 55 -2.04 -3.32 8.12
C ASN A 55 -2.48 -4.25 9.25
N GLU A 56 -1.71 -5.31 9.52
CA GLU A 56 -2.06 -6.31 10.53
C GLU A 56 -0.83 -7.06 11.05
N VAL A 57 -1.00 -7.70 12.20
CA VAL A 57 0.00 -8.60 12.80
C VAL A 57 -0.63 -9.98 12.98
N VAL A 58 0.02 -11.01 12.48
CA VAL A 58 -0.40 -12.41 12.58
C VAL A 58 0.71 -13.25 13.21
N PRO A 59 0.43 -14.46 13.75
CA PRO A 59 1.45 -15.41 14.14
C PRO A 59 2.44 -15.67 13.00
N ASP A 60 3.71 -15.88 13.31
CA ASP A 60 4.76 -16.00 12.29
C ASP A 60 4.52 -17.16 11.32
N ASP A 61 3.97 -18.28 11.80
CA ASP A 61 3.59 -19.43 11.00
C ASP A 61 2.37 -19.22 10.10
N LYS A 62 1.61 -18.12 10.31
CA LYS A 62 0.41 -17.79 9.53
C LYS A 62 0.64 -16.73 8.45
N VAL A 63 1.82 -16.11 8.42
CA VAL A 63 2.11 -14.97 7.51
C VAL A 63 1.86 -15.33 6.06
N PHE A 64 2.39 -16.45 5.59
CA PHE A 64 2.25 -16.86 4.19
C PHE A 64 0.79 -17.16 3.82
N GLY A 65 0.08 -17.91 4.68
CA GLY A 65 -1.34 -18.22 4.45
C GLY A 65 -2.19 -16.95 4.39
N ARG A 66 -1.95 -16.01 5.33
CA ARG A 66 -2.68 -14.74 5.34
C ARG A 66 -2.36 -13.85 4.14
N ALA A 67 -1.10 -13.80 3.71
CA ALA A 67 -0.71 -13.07 2.51
C ALA A 67 -1.40 -13.64 1.25
N LEU A 68 -1.50 -14.97 1.16
CA LEU A 68 -2.20 -15.64 0.05
C LEU A 68 -3.71 -15.36 0.06
N GLU A 69 -4.35 -15.33 1.23
CA GLU A 69 -5.76 -14.93 1.36
C GLU A 69 -5.97 -13.50 0.83
N VAL A 70 -5.12 -12.53 1.24
CA VAL A 70 -5.20 -11.15 0.77
C VAL A 70 -4.94 -11.07 -0.74
N ALA A 71 -3.95 -11.79 -1.26
CA ALA A 71 -3.66 -11.84 -2.69
C ALA A 71 -4.85 -12.40 -3.50
N ASN A 72 -5.48 -13.46 -3.01
CA ASN A 72 -6.68 -14.03 -3.63
C ASN A 72 -7.87 -13.06 -3.59
N MET A 73 -8.04 -12.33 -2.48
CA MET A 73 -9.06 -11.28 -2.38
C MET A 73 -8.82 -10.18 -3.44
N ILE A 74 -7.59 -9.71 -3.60
CA ILE A 74 -7.25 -8.71 -4.61
C ILE A 74 -7.48 -9.27 -6.02
N SER A 75 -6.99 -10.48 -6.30
CA SER A 75 -7.09 -11.09 -7.63
C SER A 75 -8.52 -11.49 -8.03
N SER A 76 -9.47 -11.50 -7.09
CA SER A 76 -10.89 -11.69 -7.40
C SER A 76 -11.55 -10.48 -8.06
N HIS A 77 -10.88 -9.33 -8.05
CA HIS A 77 -11.37 -8.13 -8.74
C HIS A 77 -10.88 -8.07 -10.20
N PRO A 78 -11.60 -7.36 -11.09
CA PRO A 78 -11.17 -7.19 -12.48
C PRO A 78 -9.77 -6.57 -12.57
N LEU A 79 -8.90 -7.17 -13.37
CA LEU A 79 -7.50 -6.76 -13.50
C LEU A 79 -7.35 -5.27 -13.86
N ILE A 80 -8.19 -4.78 -14.76
CA ILE A 80 -8.14 -3.36 -15.19
C ILE A 80 -8.45 -2.40 -14.02
N ALA A 81 -9.33 -2.78 -13.09
CA ALA A 81 -9.61 -1.98 -11.91
C ALA A 81 -8.41 -1.95 -10.96
N ILE A 82 -7.80 -3.13 -10.69
CA ILE A 82 -6.58 -3.23 -9.87
C ILE A 82 -5.47 -2.36 -10.46
N GLN A 83 -5.20 -2.47 -11.75
CA GLN A 83 -4.15 -1.70 -12.43
C GLN A 83 -4.41 -0.20 -12.36
N THR A 84 -5.66 0.22 -12.54
CA THR A 84 -6.06 1.63 -12.47
C THR A 84 -5.86 2.19 -11.06
N GLU A 85 -6.31 1.47 -10.02
CA GLU A 85 -6.11 1.88 -8.63
C GLU A 85 -4.62 1.93 -8.26
N MET A 86 -3.83 0.94 -8.66
CA MET A 86 -2.39 0.95 -8.41
C MET A 86 -1.71 2.16 -9.07
N GLU A 87 -2.10 2.51 -10.30
CA GLU A 87 -1.56 3.70 -10.98
C GLU A 87 -1.96 4.99 -10.26
N CYS A 88 -3.20 5.10 -9.79
CA CYS A 88 -3.66 6.23 -8.98
C CYS A 88 -2.86 6.35 -7.67
N LEU A 89 -2.76 5.25 -6.91
CA LEU A 89 -2.05 5.22 -5.62
C LEU A 89 -0.56 5.56 -5.74
N GLN A 90 0.07 5.21 -6.86
CA GLN A 90 1.48 5.52 -7.09
C GLN A 90 1.74 6.96 -7.52
N ARG A 91 0.84 7.56 -8.30
CA ARG A 91 1.06 8.86 -8.94
C ARG A 91 0.43 10.03 -8.20
N CYS A 92 -0.75 9.85 -7.60
CA CYS A 92 -1.49 10.93 -6.98
C CYS A 92 -0.81 11.58 -5.76
N PRO A 93 -0.06 10.86 -4.89
CA PRO A 93 0.55 11.47 -3.71
C PRO A 93 1.51 12.63 -3.98
N GLU A 94 2.10 12.68 -5.17
CA GLU A 94 3.05 13.74 -5.56
C GLU A 94 2.39 14.91 -6.32
N MET A 95 1.05 14.88 -6.46
CA MET A 95 0.28 15.84 -7.24
C MET A 95 -0.54 16.77 -6.34
N THR A 96 -0.87 17.94 -6.89
CA THR A 96 -1.95 18.75 -6.29
C THR A 96 -3.29 18.02 -6.44
N LEU A 97 -4.25 18.32 -5.56
CA LEU A 97 -5.59 17.72 -5.63
C LEU A 97 -6.24 17.90 -7.02
N LYS A 98 -6.03 19.05 -7.64
CA LYS A 98 -6.56 19.34 -8.99
C LYS A 98 -5.95 18.44 -10.05
N GLU A 99 -4.64 18.26 -10.02
CA GLU A 99 -3.93 17.36 -10.96
C GLU A 99 -4.30 15.90 -10.72
N ALA A 100 -4.32 15.44 -9.47
CA ALA A 100 -4.75 14.10 -9.08
C ALA A 100 -6.18 13.81 -9.57
N THR A 101 -7.13 14.74 -9.35
CA THR A 101 -8.51 14.58 -9.84
C THR A 101 -8.59 14.52 -11.36
N SER A 102 -7.78 15.33 -12.07
CA SER A 102 -7.71 15.26 -13.54
C SER A 102 -7.13 13.94 -14.02
N LEU A 103 -6.06 13.44 -13.37
CA LEU A 103 -5.46 12.16 -13.71
C LEU A 103 -6.44 11.01 -13.47
N THR A 104 -7.03 10.92 -12.28
CA THR A 104 -7.94 9.82 -11.92
C THR A 104 -9.13 9.75 -12.86
N ARG A 105 -9.69 10.91 -13.30
CA ARG A 105 -10.75 10.94 -14.30
C ARG A 105 -10.29 10.32 -15.64
N LYS A 106 -9.10 10.68 -16.14
CA LYS A 106 -8.55 10.10 -17.39
C LYS A 106 -8.32 8.60 -17.27
N LEU A 107 -7.82 8.13 -16.13
CA LEU A 107 -7.60 6.72 -15.88
C LEU A 107 -8.91 5.96 -15.80
N TYR A 108 -9.91 6.52 -15.14
CA TYR A 108 -11.27 5.97 -15.08
C TYR A 108 -11.91 5.86 -16.49
N ASP A 109 -11.82 6.92 -17.31
CA ASP A 109 -12.32 6.89 -18.68
C ASP A 109 -11.63 5.81 -19.54
N ARG A 110 -10.32 5.60 -19.33
CA ARG A 110 -9.57 4.50 -19.94
C ARG A 110 -10.09 3.14 -19.46
N GLN A 111 -10.28 2.99 -18.17
CA GLN A 111 -10.82 1.77 -17.56
C GLN A 111 -12.20 1.42 -18.14
N LEU A 112 -13.11 2.39 -18.26
CA LEU A 112 -14.45 2.18 -18.82
C LEU A 112 -14.42 1.66 -20.25
N LYS A 113 -13.50 2.14 -21.08
CA LYS A 113 -13.34 1.65 -22.46
C LYS A 113 -12.96 0.18 -22.49
N VAL A 114 -12.00 -0.24 -21.64
CA VAL A 114 -11.60 -1.65 -21.53
C VAL A 114 -12.73 -2.48 -20.94
N TYR A 115 -13.37 -1.98 -19.88
CA TYR A 115 -14.49 -2.64 -19.21
C TYR A 115 -15.63 -2.97 -20.17
N HIS A 116 -15.98 -2.07 -21.09
CA HIS A 116 -17.06 -2.32 -22.07
C HIS A 116 -16.67 -3.35 -23.14
N GLN A 117 -15.39 -3.62 -23.33
CA GLN A 117 -14.87 -4.56 -24.33
C GLN A 117 -14.54 -5.94 -23.72
N ASP A 118 -14.38 -6.03 -22.40
CA ASP A 118 -13.96 -7.24 -21.70
C ASP A 118 -15.16 -7.93 -21.02
N PRO A 119 -15.55 -9.14 -21.47
CA PRO A 119 -16.65 -9.90 -20.86
C PRO A 119 -16.39 -10.23 -19.38
N ASP A 120 -15.12 -10.48 -18.99
CA ASP A 120 -14.76 -10.86 -17.63
C ASP A 120 -14.84 -9.67 -16.66
N ALA A 121 -14.59 -8.45 -17.16
CA ALA A 121 -14.77 -7.24 -16.36
C ALA A 121 -16.25 -7.02 -15.96
N LYS A 122 -17.22 -7.46 -16.78
CA LYS A 122 -18.66 -7.37 -16.50
C LYS A 122 -19.11 -8.35 -15.42
N ALA A 123 -18.51 -9.52 -15.35
CA ALA A 123 -18.86 -10.55 -14.37
C ALA A 123 -18.68 -10.08 -12.92
N GLY A 124 -17.72 -9.16 -12.66
CA GLY A 124 -17.48 -8.56 -11.35
C GLY A 124 -18.67 -7.72 -10.83
N ILE A 125 -19.42 -7.04 -11.68
CA ILE A 125 -20.59 -6.23 -11.28
C ILE A 125 -21.81 -7.11 -10.99
N ASP A 126 -22.00 -8.18 -11.74
CA ASP A 126 -23.11 -9.09 -11.51
C ASP A 126 -22.97 -9.79 -10.15
N HIS A 127 -21.72 -10.03 -9.69
CA HIS A 127 -21.46 -10.52 -8.35
C HIS A 127 -21.83 -9.52 -7.23
N ILE A 128 -21.69 -8.22 -7.47
CA ILE A 128 -22.07 -7.16 -6.52
C ILE A 128 -23.59 -6.97 -6.49
N LYS A 129 -24.27 -7.08 -7.64
CA LYS A 129 -25.73 -6.94 -7.74
C LYS A 129 -26.52 -8.15 -7.22
N GLY A 130 -25.85 -9.29 -7.08
CA GLY A 130 -26.44 -10.53 -6.55
C GLY A 130 -26.34 -10.70 -5.04
N LYS A 131 -25.81 -9.70 -4.32
CA LYS A 131 -25.79 -9.61 -2.85
C LYS A 131 -26.78 -8.56 -2.36
#